data_8ff0165bcc29530a70fb44552c52f6cb
#
_entry.id   8ff0165bcc29530a70fb44552c52f6cb
#
_cell.length_a   1.000
_cell.length_b   1.000
_cell.length_c   1.000
_cell.angle_alpha   90.00
_cell.angle_beta   90.00
_cell.angle_gamma   90.00
#
_symmetry.space_group_name_H-M   'P 1'
#
loop_
_entity.id
_entity.type
_entity.pdbx_description
1 polymer ?
#
loop_
_entity_poly.entity_id
_entity_poly.type
_entity_poly.pdbx_seq_one_letter_code
_entity_poly.pdbx_strand_id
1 'polypeptide(L)'
;KRLLFTILLFTAALPAAAQLYHPGEQLFYRVSYKAKMFPNTEVGAVEVKTSEVQLDDRKFYKVEGIGRTLPTYRWFFNLEDIYTVWISPETLSPVRFESDIKEGDYTFQSYYTYDWDNSQVHTRWRRRQRPFEEKTMPLTPGSMDAIALFFTMRSANAEDFKPGEPATLQMVLQDTIGT
;
A
#
# COMPACT_ATOMS: atom_id res chain seq x y z
N LYS A 1 -0.11 61.63 24.56
CA LYS A 1 -0.49 60.23 24.85
C LYS A 1 -0.49 59.46 23.54
N ARG A 2 0.57 58.65 23.30
CA ARG A 2 0.64 57.76 22.17
C ARG A 2 0.13 56.37 22.64
N LEU A 3 -0.97 55.91 22.06
CA LEU A 3 -1.46 54.53 22.23
C LEU A 3 -0.62 53.62 21.32
N LEU A 4 0.17 52.73 21.92
CA LEU A 4 0.80 51.60 21.23
C LEU A 4 -0.22 50.47 21.16
N PHE A 5 -0.69 50.16 19.94
CA PHE A 5 -1.49 48.97 19.67
C PHE A 5 -0.53 47.81 19.42
N THR A 6 -0.38 46.92 20.40
CA THR A 6 0.36 45.66 20.24
C THR A 6 -0.59 44.66 19.62
N ILE A 7 -0.43 44.38 18.31
CA ILE A 7 -1.13 43.29 17.63
C ILE A 7 -0.40 41.98 17.98
N LEU A 8 -1.01 41.18 18.84
CA LEU A 8 -0.56 39.82 19.13
C LEU A 8 -1.02 38.90 17.99
N LEU A 9 -0.11 38.60 17.06
CA LEU A 9 -0.36 37.56 16.04
C LEU A 9 -0.33 36.19 16.75
N PHE A 10 -1.50 35.63 17.00
CA PHE A 10 -1.64 34.21 17.38
C PHE A 10 -1.50 33.37 16.10
N THR A 11 -0.29 32.89 15.79
CA THR A 11 -0.11 31.81 14.81
C THR A 11 -0.58 30.54 15.49
N ALA A 12 -1.83 30.14 15.23
CA ALA A 12 -2.27 28.78 15.52
C ALA A 12 -1.42 27.83 14.66
N ALA A 13 -0.42 27.20 15.26
CA ALA A 13 0.22 26.05 14.68
C ALA A 13 -0.83 24.95 14.63
N LEU A 14 -1.47 24.75 13.45
CA LEU A 14 -2.24 23.56 13.17
C LEU A 14 -1.27 22.37 13.32
N PRO A 15 -1.61 21.35 14.11
CA PRO A 15 -0.81 20.14 14.12
C PRO A 15 -0.79 19.64 12.66
N ALA A 16 0.40 19.55 12.06
CA ALA A 16 0.57 18.87 10.80
C ALA A 16 0.20 17.40 11.08
N ALA A 17 -1.03 17.01 10.76
CA ALA A 17 -1.41 15.62 10.72
C ALA A 17 -0.35 14.94 9.85
N ALA A 18 0.36 13.98 10.39
CA ALA A 18 1.41 13.27 9.66
C ALA A 18 0.76 12.72 8.38
N GLN A 19 1.14 13.28 7.24
CA GLN A 19 0.58 12.87 5.96
C GLN A 19 0.98 11.42 5.73
N LEU A 20 0.00 10.54 5.61
CA LEU A 20 0.24 9.09 5.46
C LEU A 20 0.97 8.78 4.13
N TYR A 21 0.64 9.50 3.08
CA TYR A 21 1.24 9.37 1.76
C TYR A 21 1.98 10.66 1.40
N HIS A 22 3.28 10.54 1.12
CA HIS A 22 4.15 11.67 0.75
C HIS A 22 4.53 11.57 -0.73
N PRO A 23 3.93 12.37 -1.63
CA PRO A 23 4.35 12.41 -3.03
C PRO A 23 5.84 12.74 -3.16
N GLY A 24 6.55 11.95 -3.96
CA GLY A 24 8.01 12.03 -4.11
C GLY A 24 8.79 11.13 -3.15
N GLU A 25 8.14 10.49 -2.18
CA GLU A 25 8.79 9.54 -1.29
C GLU A 25 9.24 8.29 -2.08
N GLN A 26 10.46 7.84 -1.76
CA GLN A 26 11.02 6.58 -2.26
C GLN A 26 11.60 5.81 -1.08
N LEU A 27 11.13 4.58 -0.89
CA LEU A 27 11.58 3.69 0.16
C LEU A 27 12.27 2.49 -0.46
N PHE A 28 13.40 2.09 0.13
CA PHE A 28 14.17 0.95 -0.32
C PHE A 28 14.33 -0.03 0.82
N TYR A 29 13.91 -1.27 0.59
CA TYR A 29 14.05 -2.36 1.55
C TYR A 29 14.95 -3.44 0.99
N ARG A 30 15.77 -4.02 1.86
CA ARG A 30 16.58 -5.21 1.55
C ARG A 30 15.88 -6.43 2.11
N VAL A 31 15.79 -7.46 1.30
CA VAL A 31 15.23 -8.75 1.69
C VAL A 31 16.37 -9.71 1.95
N SER A 32 16.54 -10.10 3.20
CA SER A 32 17.58 -11.06 3.61
C SER A 32 16.94 -12.40 3.94
N TYR A 33 17.55 -13.46 3.47
CA TYR A 33 17.16 -14.83 3.74
C TYR A 33 18.19 -15.53 4.64
N LYS A 34 17.70 -16.18 5.68
CA LYS A 34 18.53 -16.95 6.61
C LYS A 34 18.15 -18.41 6.54
N ALA A 35 19.03 -19.22 5.98
CA ALA A 35 18.92 -20.67 5.95
C ALA A 35 20.29 -21.29 6.21
N LYS A 36 20.33 -22.62 6.42
CA LYS A 36 21.56 -23.36 6.72
C LYS A 36 22.68 -23.12 5.69
N MET A 37 22.31 -22.96 4.41
CA MET A 37 23.26 -22.69 3.29
C MET A 37 23.41 -21.19 2.96
N PHE A 38 22.56 -20.33 3.49
CA PHE A 38 22.53 -18.90 3.22
C PHE A 38 22.44 -18.12 4.54
N PRO A 39 23.54 -18.00 5.30
CA PRO A 39 23.51 -17.29 6.58
C PRO A 39 23.34 -15.79 6.34
N ASN A 40 22.15 -15.27 6.64
CA ASN A 40 21.81 -13.83 6.58
C ASN A 40 22.23 -13.17 5.24
N THR A 41 21.84 -13.77 4.15
CA THR A 41 22.23 -13.34 2.79
C THR A 41 21.15 -12.42 2.22
N GLU A 42 21.54 -11.26 1.71
CA GLU A 42 20.65 -10.35 0.98
C GLU A 42 20.35 -10.97 -0.39
N VAL A 43 19.08 -11.31 -0.62
CA VAL A 43 18.63 -12.05 -1.82
C VAL A 43 17.71 -11.24 -2.71
N GLY A 44 17.12 -10.16 -2.18
CA GLY A 44 16.16 -9.34 -2.91
C GLY A 44 16.09 -7.92 -2.39
N ALA A 45 15.38 -7.10 -3.12
CA ALA A 45 15.09 -5.72 -2.77
C ALA A 45 13.63 -5.37 -3.08
N VAL A 46 13.07 -4.46 -2.29
CA VAL A 46 11.76 -3.85 -2.55
C VAL A 46 11.95 -2.35 -2.66
N GLU A 47 11.42 -1.77 -3.72
CA GLU A 47 11.35 -0.33 -3.92
C GLU A 47 9.87 0.08 -3.86
N VAL A 48 9.56 1.11 -3.06
CA VAL A 48 8.22 1.69 -2.96
C VAL A 48 8.29 3.17 -3.31
N LYS A 49 7.50 3.61 -4.28
CA LYS A 49 7.41 5.00 -4.74
C LYS A 49 6.01 5.54 -4.54
N THR A 50 5.93 6.75 -3.99
CA THR A 50 4.68 7.50 -3.88
C THR A 50 4.74 8.71 -4.81
N SER A 51 3.72 8.90 -5.64
CA SER A 51 3.55 10.04 -6.55
C SER A 51 2.14 10.59 -6.50
N GLU A 52 1.97 11.86 -6.89
CA GLU A 52 0.66 12.40 -7.20
C GLU A 52 0.40 12.23 -8.68
N VAL A 53 -0.78 11.73 -9.04
CA VAL A 53 -1.21 11.53 -10.42
C VAL A 53 -2.61 12.13 -10.61
N GLN A 54 -2.91 12.54 -11.84
CA GLN A 54 -4.24 13.01 -12.22
C GLN A 54 -4.87 12.01 -13.19
N LEU A 55 -6.09 11.55 -12.86
CA LEU A 55 -6.91 10.68 -13.70
C LEU A 55 -8.32 11.25 -13.73
N ASP A 56 -8.89 11.44 -14.91
CA ASP A 56 -10.25 11.95 -15.13
C ASP A 56 -10.54 13.23 -14.28
N ASP A 57 -9.64 14.21 -14.36
CA ASP A 57 -9.68 15.49 -13.63
C ASP A 57 -9.66 15.40 -12.10
N ARG A 58 -9.41 14.21 -11.54
CA ARG A 58 -9.23 14.00 -10.11
C ARG A 58 -7.77 13.66 -9.78
N LYS A 59 -7.32 14.12 -8.62
CA LYS A 59 -6.00 13.80 -8.08
C LYS A 59 -6.04 12.53 -7.24
N PHE A 60 -4.97 11.75 -7.33
CA PHE A 60 -4.76 10.55 -6.51
C PHE A 60 -3.31 10.46 -6.07
N TYR A 61 -3.07 9.85 -4.92
CA TYR A 61 -1.77 9.32 -4.60
C TYR A 61 -1.63 7.95 -5.27
N LYS A 62 -0.61 7.81 -6.12
CA LYS A 62 -0.22 6.51 -6.69
C LYS A 62 0.97 5.99 -5.92
N VAL A 63 0.83 4.81 -5.33
CA VAL A 63 1.92 4.08 -4.69
C VAL A 63 2.24 2.87 -5.54
N GLU A 64 3.51 2.70 -5.88
CA GLU A 64 4.02 1.57 -6.65
C GLU A 64 5.10 0.86 -5.84
N GLY A 65 4.87 -0.41 -5.54
CA GLY A 65 5.82 -1.29 -4.86
C GLY A 65 6.36 -2.33 -5.83
N ILE A 66 7.68 -2.47 -5.92
CA ILE A 66 8.34 -3.44 -6.80
C ILE A 66 9.30 -4.27 -5.99
N GLY A 67 8.99 -5.57 -5.85
CA GLY A 67 9.88 -6.56 -5.26
C GLY A 67 10.65 -7.31 -6.32
N ARG A 68 11.95 -7.48 -6.13
CA ARG A 68 12.80 -8.23 -7.09
C ARG A 68 13.86 -9.05 -6.40
N THR A 69 14.10 -10.25 -6.91
CA THR A 69 15.31 -11.02 -6.57
C THR A 69 16.54 -10.33 -7.16
N LEU A 70 17.61 -10.22 -6.37
CA LEU A 70 18.89 -9.70 -6.86
C LEU A 70 19.42 -10.54 -8.03
N PRO A 71 20.06 -9.91 -9.03
CA PRO A 71 20.53 -10.62 -10.24
C PRO A 71 21.35 -11.87 -9.94
N THR A 72 22.18 -11.82 -8.89
CA THR A 72 23.04 -12.93 -8.47
C THR A 72 22.27 -14.19 -8.04
N TYR A 73 21.01 -14.04 -7.62
CA TYR A 73 20.19 -15.14 -7.10
C TYR A 73 19.02 -15.53 -8.01
N ARG A 74 18.83 -14.87 -9.16
CA ARG A 74 17.74 -15.16 -10.11
C ARG A 74 17.78 -16.57 -10.67
N TRP A 75 18.95 -17.19 -10.74
CA TRP A 75 19.12 -18.58 -11.18
C TRP A 75 18.49 -19.58 -10.21
N PHE A 76 18.42 -19.22 -8.94
CA PHE A 76 17.82 -20.06 -7.90
C PHE A 76 16.32 -19.77 -7.74
N PHE A 77 15.95 -18.49 -7.69
CA PHE A 77 14.56 -18.05 -7.59
C PHE A 77 14.42 -16.67 -8.24
N ASN A 78 13.68 -16.61 -9.33
CA ASN A 78 13.44 -15.34 -10.03
C ASN A 78 12.06 -14.81 -9.65
N LEU A 79 12.04 -13.72 -8.88
CA LEU A 79 10.85 -13.01 -8.45
C LEU A 79 10.88 -11.58 -9.00
N GLU A 80 9.77 -11.16 -9.58
CA GLU A 80 9.45 -9.78 -9.88
C GLU A 80 7.96 -9.54 -9.62
N ASP A 81 7.65 -8.89 -8.50
CA ASP A 81 6.30 -8.59 -8.09
C ASP A 81 6.08 -7.08 -8.11
N ILE A 82 5.03 -6.65 -8.80
CA ILE A 82 4.65 -5.26 -8.93
C ILE A 82 3.26 -5.08 -8.32
N TYR A 83 3.16 -4.14 -7.41
CA TYR A 83 1.90 -3.73 -6.79
C TYR A 83 1.69 -2.24 -7.03
N THR A 84 0.49 -1.85 -7.41
CA THR A 84 0.14 -0.44 -7.59
C THR A 84 -1.21 -0.17 -6.94
N VAL A 85 -1.29 0.88 -6.13
CA VAL A 85 -2.55 1.35 -5.54
C VAL A 85 -2.75 2.83 -5.84
N TRP A 86 -4.00 3.21 -6.07
CA TRP A 86 -4.45 4.59 -6.15
C TRP A 86 -5.30 4.90 -4.92
N ILE A 87 -4.91 5.95 -4.22
CA ILE A 87 -5.51 6.38 -2.95
C ILE A 87 -6.17 7.75 -3.15
N SER A 88 -7.40 7.89 -2.70
CA SER A 88 -8.06 9.19 -2.63
C SER A 88 -7.35 10.10 -1.61
N PRO A 89 -6.92 11.32 -1.99
CA PRO A 89 -6.33 12.26 -1.04
C PRO A 89 -7.31 12.74 0.04
N GLU A 90 -8.61 12.75 -0.27
CA GLU A 90 -9.66 13.24 0.63
C GLU A 90 -9.98 12.23 1.75
N THR A 91 -10.08 10.95 1.39
CA THR A 91 -10.50 9.90 2.33
C THR A 91 -9.37 9.01 2.81
N LEU A 92 -8.19 9.08 2.15
CA LEU A 92 -7.04 8.19 2.32
C LEU A 92 -7.38 6.70 2.11
N SER A 93 -8.48 6.45 1.41
CA SER A 93 -8.96 5.10 1.09
C SER A 93 -8.50 4.68 -0.30
N PRO A 94 -8.21 3.38 -0.54
CA PRO A 94 -7.89 2.88 -1.87
C PRO A 94 -9.11 3.01 -2.79
N VAL A 95 -8.87 3.40 -4.05
CA VAL A 95 -9.88 3.46 -5.11
C VAL A 95 -9.63 2.41 -6.19
N ARG A 96 -8.37 2.05 -6.38
CA ARG A 96 -7.94 1.02 -7.33
C ARG A 96 -6.67 0.36 -6.82
N PHE A 97 -6.56 -0.94 -7.05
CA PHE A 97 -5.35 -1.73 -6.79
C PHE A 97 -5.07 -2.66 -7.96
N GLU A 98 -3.80 -2.83 -8.28
CA GLU A 98 -3.32 -3.78 -9.29
C GLU A 98 -2.12 -4.54 -8.78
N SER A 99 -2.01 -5.82 -9.15
CA SER A 99 -0.79 -6.59 -8.96
C SER A 99 -0.42 -7.39 -10.21
N ASP A 100 0.88 -7.46 -10.48
CA ASP A 100 1.49 -8.35 -11.48
C ASP A 100 2.63 -9.10 -10.80
N ILE A 101 2.40 -10.36 -10.49
CA ILE A 101 3.29 -11.23 -9.73
C ILE A 101 3.94 -12.23 -10.67
N LYS A 102 5.26 -12.34 -10.59
CA LYS A 102 6.07 -13.29 -11.36
C LYS A 102 7.09 -13.96 -10.46
N GLU A 103 6.82 -15.20 -10.10
CA GLU A 103 7.64 -16.02 -9.22
C GLU A 103 8.04 -17.33 -9.95
N GLY A 104 9.20 -17.33 -10.59
CA GLY A 104 9.60 -18.42 -11.48
C GLY A 104 8.58 -18.60 -12.61
N ASP A 105 7.96 -19.79 -12.69
CA ASP A 105 6.93 -20.12 -13.67
C ASP A 105 5.51 -19.74 -13.21
N TYR A 106 5.35 -19.24 -11.99
CA TYR A 106 4.08 -18.78 -11.48
C TYR A 106 3.86 -17.32 -11.88
N THR A 107 2.66 -17.03 -12.42
CA THR A 107 2.21 -15.67 -12.68
C THR A 107 0.81 -15.47 -12.09
N PHE A 108 0.60 -14.29 -11.51
CA PHE A 108 -0.70 -13.90 -10.99
C PHE A 108 -0.93 -12.43 -11.26
N GLN A 109 -2.12 -12.11 -11.76
CA GLN A 109 -2.54 -10.72 -11.98
C GLN A 109 -3.85 -10.49 -11.25
N SER A 110 -3.96 -9.35 -10.57
CA SER A 110 -5.22 -8.94 -9.96
C SER A 110 -5.47 -7.45 -10.10
N TYR A 111 -6.74 -7.11 -10.16
CA TYR A 111 -7.26 -5.75 -10.33
C TYR A 111 -8.45 -5.60 -9.41
N TYR A 112 -8.41 -4.59 -8.51
CA TYR A 112 -9.53 -4.27 -7.62
C TYR A 112 -10.00 -2.85 -7.90
N THR A 113 -11.32 -2.67 -7.94
CA THR A 113 -11.97 -1.36 -8.01
C THR A 113 -12.87 -1.22 -6.79
N TYR A 114 -12.58 -0.21 -5.98
CA TYR A 114 -13.33 0.08 -4.76
C TYR A 114 -14.44 1.07 -5.06
N ASP A 115 -15.66 0.66 -4.82
CA ASP A 115 -16.89 1.48 -4.92
C ASP A 115 -17.38 1.76 -3.50
N TRP A 116 -16.84 2.81 -2.90
CA TRP A 116 -17.16 3.20 -1.54
C TRP A 116 -18.59 3.70 -1.39
N ASP A 117 -19.16 4.32 -2.43
CA ASP A 117 -20.53 4.85 -2.44
C ASP A 117 -21.54 3.72 -2.35
N ASN A 118 -21.30 2.60 -3.01
CA ASN A 118 -22.16 1.41 -2.97
C ASN A 118 -21.64 0.35 -1.98
N SER A 119 -20.60 0.63 -1.22
CA SER A 119 -19.99 -0.30 -0.26
C SER A 119 -19.65 -1.66 -0.89
N GLN A 120 -18.98 -1.63 -2.04
CA GLN A 120 -18.59 -2.82 -2.80
C GLN A 120 -17.15 -2.72 -3.32
N VAL A 121 -16.50 -3.87 -3.47
CA VAL A 121 -15.25 -4.00 -4.21
C VAL A 121 -15.43 -5.02 -5.34
N HIS A 122 -15.05 -4.62 -6.53
CA HIS A 122 -15.01 -5.49 -7.70
C HIS A 122 -13.58 -5.97 -7.88
N THR A 123 -13.39 -7.27 -7.84
CA THR A 123 -12.09 -7.92 -8.03
C THR A 123 -12.09 -8.73 -9.30
N ARG A 124 -10.97 -8.69 -10.01
CA ARG A 124 -10.74 -9.45 -11.22
C ARG A 124 -9.31 -9.98 -11.18
N TRP A 125 -9.12 -11.29 -11.37
CA TRP A 125 -7.80 -11.90 -11.27
C TRP A 125 -7.64 -13.08 -12.21
N ARG A 126 -6.39 -13.45 -12.48
CA ARG A 126 -6.04 -14.70 -13.15
C ARG A 126 -4.73 -15.27 -12.63
N ARG A 127 -4.64 -16.57 -12.65
CA ARG A 127 -3.43 -17.35 -12.34
C ARG A 127 -2.87 -17.97 -13.62
N ARG A 128 -1.62 -17.70 -13.94
CA ARG A 128 -0.97 -18.17 -15.17
C ARG A 128 -1.76 -17.77 -16.43
N GLN A 129 -1.94 -18.69 -17.38
CA GLN A 129 -2.68 -18.48 -18.63
C GLN A 129 -4.20 -18.76 -18.50
N ARG A 130 -4.73 -18.93 -17.29
CA ARG A 130 -6.16 -19.19 -17.10
C ARG A 130 -6.99 -17.96 -17.48
N PRO A 131 -8.27 -18.14 -17.82
CA PRO A 131 -9.21 -17.03 -17.96
C PRO A 131 -9.27 -16.18 -16.70
N PHE A 132 -9.66 -14.92 -16.84
CA PHE A 132 -9.94 -14.07 -15.69
C PHE A 132 -11.18 -14.58 -14.95
N GLU A 133 -11.06 -14.60 -13.63
CA GLU A 133 -12.16 -14.77 -12.69
C GLU A 133 -12.51 -13.38 -12.13
N GLU A 134 -13.77 -13.18 -11.74
CA GLU A 134 -14.27 -11.91 -11.23
C GLU A 134 -15.20 -12.14 -10.03
N LYS A 135 -15.18 -11.22 -9.08
CA LYS A 135 -16.09 -11.26 -7.92
C LYS A 135 -16.40 -9.85 -7.45
N THR A 136 -17.64 -9.65 -7.01
CA THR A 136 -18.05 -8.47 -6.25
C THR A 136 -18.29 -8.88 -4.81
N MET A 137 -17.74 -8.13 -3.87
CA MET A 137 -17.84 -8.39 -2.45
C MET A 137 -18.29 -7.15 -1.70
N PRO A 138 -19.05 -7.30 -0.59
CA PRO A 138 -19.39 -6.17 0.26
C PRO A 138 -18.13 -5.59 0.89
N LEU A 139 -18.01 -4.27 0.83
CA LEU A 139 -16.88 -3.52 1.37
C LEU A 139 -17.29 -2.92 2.70
N THR A 140 -16.45 -3.08 3.71
CA THR A 140 -16.67 -2.46 5.02
C THR A 140 -15.67 -1.32 5.26
N PRO A 141 -16.02 -0.30 6.05
CA PRO A 141 -15.07 0.74 6.42
C PRO A 141 -13.77 0.15 6.98
N GLY A 142 -12.62 0.68 6.51
CA GLY A 142 -11.31 0.17 6.91
C GLY A 142 -10.80 -1.03 6.11
N SER A 143 -11.55 -1.53 5.12
CA SER A 143 -11.03 -2.52 4.18
C SER A 143 -9.95 -1.92 3.29
N MET A 144 -8.83 -2.61 3.12
CA MET A 144 -7.68 -2.11 2.39
C MET A 144 -6.95 -3.24 1.65
N ASP A 145 -6.20 -2.91 0.64
CA ASP A 145 -5.27 -3.83 0.00
C ASP A 145 -3.93 -3.92 0.77
N ALA A 146 -3.03 -4.77 0.29
CA ALA A 146 -1.74 -5.00 0.95
C ALA A 146 -0.86 -3.74 1.04
N ILE A 147 -0.90 -2.86 0.05
CA ILE A 147 -0.11 -1.62 0.05
C ILE A 147 -0.71 -0.58 1.00
N ALA A 148 -2.04 -0.38 0.95
CA ALA A 148 -2.72 0.51 1.87
C ALA A 148 -2.55 0.03 3.33
N LEU A 149 -2.62 -1.28 3.57
CA LEU A 149 -2.34 -1.88 4.87
C LEU A 149 -0.90 -1.58 5.34
N PHE A 150 0.09 -1.75 4.48
CA PHE A 150 1.49 -1.45 4.80
C PHE A 150 1.66 0.02 5.24
N PHE A 151 1.08 0.98 4.53
CA PHE A 151 1.16 2.39 4.89
C PHE A 151 0.41 2.69 6.20
N THR A 152 -0.75 2.08 6.41
CA THR A 152 -1.50 2.19 7.68
C THR A 152 -0.68 1.68 8.86
N MET A 153 -0.06 0.52 8.75
CA MET A 153 0.81 -0.02 9.79
C MET A 153 2.05 0.84 10.05
N ARG A 154 2.62 1.41 8.99
CA ARG A 154 3.78 2.31 9.09
C ARG A 154 3.46 3.60 9.85
N SER A 155 2.24 4.12 9.72
CA SER A 155 1.79 5.36 10.37
C SER A 155 1.25 5.14 11.78
N ALA A 156 1.01 3.90 12.18
CA ALA A 156 0.47 3.59 13.49
C ALA A 156 1.51 3.90 14.60
N ASN A 157 1.06 4.53 15.67
CA ASN A 157 1.94 4.76 16.81
C ASN A 157 2.10 3.47 17.62
N ALA A 158 3.30 3.26 18.15
CA ALA A 158 3.55 2.10 19.02
C ALA A 158 2.62 2.05 20.25
N GLU A 159 2.12 3.22 20.68
CA GLU A 159 1.19 3.35 21.81
C GLU A 159 -0.23 2.85 21.49
N ASP A 160 -0.58 2.76 20.20
CA ASP A 160 -1.87 2.22 19.74
C ASP A 160 -1.91 0.69 19.84
N PHE A 161 -0.74 0.06 19.99
CA PHE A 161 -0.61 -1.39 20.12
C PHE A 161 -0.31 -1.78 21.57
N LYS A 162 -1.27 -2.44 22.20
CA LYS A 162 -1.04 -3.00 23.54
C LYS A 162 -0.45 -4.41 23.43
N PRO A 163 0.66 -4.70 24.10
CA PRO A 163 1.24 -6.04 24.11
C PRO A 163 0.22 -7.10 24.54
N GLY A 164 -0.01 -8.10 23.67
CA GLY A 164 -0.94 -9.19 23.92
C GLY A 164 -2.40 -8.94 23.50
N GLU A 165 -2.75 -7.74 23.03
CA GLU A 165 -4.05 -7.46 22.43
C GLU A 165 -3.95 -7.60 20.89
N PRO A 166 -4.81 -8.40 20.22
CA PRO A 166 -4.81 -8.49 18.76
C PRO A 166 -5.35 -7.21 18.14
N ALA A 167 -4.66 -6.69 17.12
CA ALA A 167 -5.20 -5.69 16.23
C ALA A 167 -5.90 -6.37 15.05
N THR A 168 -7.16 -6.05 14.82
CA THR A 168 -7.92 -6.60 13.69
C THR A 168 -7.86 -5.63 12.52
N LEU A 169 -7.37 -6.11 11.38
CA LEU A 169 -7.29 -5.36 10.13
C LEU A 169 -8.03 -6.15 9.04
N GLN A 170 -8.70 -5.43 8.13
CA GLN A 170 -9.44 -6.06 7.05
C GLN A 170 -8.68 -5.90 5.74
N MET A 171 -8.29 -7.02 5.14
CA MET A 171 -7.58 -7.04 3.88
C MET A 171 -8.44 -7.64 2.78
N VAL A 172 -8.59 -6.87 1.69
CA VAL A 172 -9.23 -7.35 0.45
C VAL A 172 -8.27 -8.27 -0.27
N LEU A 173 -8.71 -9.50 -0.50
CA LEU A 173 -8.06 -10.50 -1.35
C LEU A 173 -8.89 -10.69 -2.62
N GLN A 174 -8.39 -11.51 -3.56
CA GLN A 174 -9.06 -11.69 -4.85
C GLN A 174 -10.52 -12.19 -4.74
N ASP A 175 -10.82 -13.03 -3.76
CA ASP A 175 -12.13 -13.71 -3.63
C ASP A 175 -12.73 -13.64 -2.23
N THR A 176 -12.10 -12.94 -1.29
CA THR A 176 -12.56 -12.78 0.09
C THR A 176 -12.01 -11.50 0.71
N ILE A 177 -12.63 -11.07 1.81
CA ILE A 177 -12.06 -10.08 2.71
C ILE A 177 -11.65 -10.82 3.98
N GLY A 178 -10.34 -10.89 4.23
CA GLY A 178 -9.75 -11.54 5.40
C GLY A 178 -9.55 -10.59 6.57
N THR A 179 -9.59 -11.11 7.79
CA THR A 179 -9.30 -10.40 9.05
C THR A 179 -8.15 -11.08 9.79
#